data_b12024ba853265c0100d3430f89901a9
#
_entry.id   b12024ba853265c0100d3430f89901a9
#
_cell.length_a   1.000
_cell.length_b   1.000
_cell.length_c   1.000
_cell.angle_alpha   90.00
_cell.angle_beta   90.00
_cell.angle_gamma   90.00
#
_symmetry.space_group_name_H-M   'P 1'
#
loop_
_entity.id
_entity.type
_entity.pdbx_description
1 polymer ?
#
loop_
_entity_poly.entity_id
_entity_poly.type
_entity_poly.pdbx_seq_one_letter_code
_entity_poly.pdbx_strand_id
1 'polypeptide(L)'
;DFLTIVVPARDMFRFDKFSGLEDFSHALEYYFLKPLGFKCDDNMKGGRNGYKNHWKILVKTSTGTAETVGFFAFGGNNDTICITLTGTACQCIDSEGYTFIKNFIQELGGKISRIDLTHDCLDGEVDINQVRNWYESGLFRSNARGKYPNAQFIDDLGSGKGCTFYVGSRESGKYFRAYEKGKQLGDVNSKWVRLELEILANKRGIPYEILEKQSEYLAGGYECLSYLNIEQSKIATQQKTEQICYDHLEQYAKQSYGRFIEVMLMAWGGCPELVVERLRRDDALPARLIPASIPVKQ
;
A
#
# COMPACT_ATOMS: atom_id res chain seq x y z
N ASP A 1 7.12 -9.73 1.36
CA ASP A 1 8.35 -9.40 2.09
C ASP A 1 8.28 -8.02 2.79
N PHE A 2 7.23 -7.26 2.52
CA PHE A 2 6.94 -5.99 3.17
C PHE A 2 5.46 -5.64 3.00
N LEU A 3 4.80 -5.16 4.04
CA LEU A 3 3.39 -4.78 3.99
C LEU A 3 3.18 -3.47 4.75
N THR A 4 2.52 -2.50 4.11
CA THR A 4 2.04 -1.29 4.78
C THR A 4 0.55 -1.13 4.53
N ILE A 5 -0.20 -1.04 5.61
CA ILE A 5 -1.64 -0.78 5.61
C ILE A 5 -1.95 0.55 6.27
N VAL A 6 -3.01 1.20 5.82
CA VAL A 6 -3.51 2.44 6.40
C VAL A 6 -5.00 2.27 6.64
N VAL A 7 -5.42 2.48 7.89
CA VAL A 7 -6.81 2.38 8.32
C VAL A 7 -7.27 3.69 8.97
N PRO A 8 -8.56 4.09 8.84
CA PRO A 8 -9.11 5.23 9.57
C PRO A 8 -9.05 5.01 11.08
N ALA A 9 -8.54 5.97 11.83
CA ALA A 9 -8.44 5.87 13.29
C ALA A 9 -9.82 5.82 13.97
N ARG A 10 -10.76 6.64 13.49
CA ARG A 10 -12.13 6.74 14.04
C ARG A 10 -12.89 5.42 14.07
N ASP A 11 -12.65 4.55 13.08
CA ASP A 11 -13.40 3.30 12.95
C ASP A 11 -12.84 2.20 13.88
N MET A 12 -11.57 2.30 14.22
CA MET A 12 -10.94 1.43 15.21
C MET A 12 -11.42 1.71 16.64
N PHE A 13 -11.83 2.97 16.91
CA PHE A 13 -12.27 3.42 18.23
C PHE A 13 -13.77 3.30 18.48
N ARG A 14 -14.55 2.73 17.56
CA ARG A 14 -16.01 2.57 17.73
C ARG A 14 -16.42 1.73 18.94
N PHE A 15 -15.52 0.88 19.41
CA PHE A 15 -15.83 -0.11 20.43
C PHE A 15 -15.38 0.28 21.83
N ASP A 16 -14.43 1.24 21.98
CA ASP A 16 -13.91 1.62 23.29
C ASP A 16 -13.71 3.13 23.40
N LYS A 17 -14.00 3.69 24.59
CA LYS A 17 -13.68 5.09 24.91
C LYS A 17 -12.24 5.15 25.40
N PHE A 18 -11.33 5.46 24.49
CA PHE A 18 -9.93 5.66 24.84
C PHE A 18 -9.70 7.04 25.45
N SER A 19 -9.06 7.08 26.59
CA SER A 19 -8.75 8.31 27.32
C SER A 19 -7.37 8.88 26.97
N GLY A 20 -6.52 8.14 26.24
CA GLY A 20 -5.16 8.57 25.93
C GLY A 20 -4.42 7.71 24.88
N LEU A 21 -3.19 8.13 24.59
CA LEU A 21 -2.31 7.45 23.60
C LEU A 21 -1.85 6.06 24.05
N GLU A 22 -1.77 5.81 25.35
CA GLU A 22 -1.41 4.50 25.92
C GLU A 22 -2.54 3.49 25.67
N ASP A 23 -3.79 3.89 25.89
CA ASP A 23 -4.96 3.06 25.60
C ASP A 23 -5.01 2.65 24.12
N PHE A 24 -4.59 3.57 23.23
CA PHE A 24 -4.51 3.32 21.78
C PHE A 24 -3.53 2.20 21.44
N SER A 25 -2.32 2.22 22.00
CA SER A 25 -1.32 1.18 21.73
C SER A 25 -1.75 -0.18 22.23
N HIS A 26 -2.39 -0.25 23.40
CA HIS A 26 -2.94 -1.48 23.97
C HIS A 26 -4.09 -2.03 23.13
N ALA A 27 -4.98 -1.16 22.63
CA ALA A 27 -6.07 -1.60 21.77
C ALA A 27 -5.55 -2.17 20.45
N LEU A 28 -4.58 -1.49 19.79
CA LEU A 28 -3.98 -2.01 18.56
C LEU A 28 -3.28 -3.35 18.82
N GLU A 29 -2.57 -3.47 19.93
CA GLU A 29 -1.96 -4.74 20.33
C GLU A 29 -3.03 -5.82 20.48
N TYR A 30 -4.09 -5.58 21.22
CA TYR A 30 -5.13 -6.55 21.48
C TYR A 30 -5.88 -6.98 20.22
N TYR A 31 -6.33 -6.02 19.40
CA TYR A 31 -7.20 -6.29 18.25
C TYR A 31 -6.45 -6.68 16.99
N PHE A 32 -5.18 -6.29 16.82
CA PHE A 32 -4.44 -6.53 15.59
C PHE A 32 -3.14 -7.32 15.80
N LEU A 33 -2.29 -6.92 16.72
CA LEU A 33 -0.95 -7.52 16.83
C LEU A 33 -0.96 -8.90 17.49
N LYS A 34 -1.73 -9.06 18.57
CA LYS A 34 -1.79 -10.30 19.33
C LYS A 34 -2.33 -11.49 18.54
N PRO A 35 -3.37 -11.38 17.70
CA PRO A 35 -3.79 -12.46 16.81
C PRO A 35 -2.69 -12.91 15.83
N LEU A 36 -1.74 -12.04 15.48
CA LEU A 36 -0.61 -12.33 14.61
C LEU A 36 0.64 -12.77 15.36
N GLY A 37 0.58 -12.93 16.68
CA GLY A 37 1.72 -13.32 17.52
C GLY A 37 2.72 -12.18 17.81
N PHE A 38 2.36 -10.94 17.54
CA PHE A 38 3.19 -9.76 17.78
C PHE A 38 2.81 -9.01 19.04
N LYS A 39 3.72 -8.13 19.49
CA LYS A 39 3.53 -7.23 20.63
C LYS A 39 3.89 -5.80 20.26
N CYS A 40 3.39 -4.85 21.03
CA CYS A 40 3.77 -3.46 20.99
C CYS A 40 4.99 -3.21 21.90
N ASP A 41 5.90 -2.32 21.48
CA ASP A 41 6.89 -1.73 22.38
C ASP A 41 6.18 -0.68 23.25
N ASP A 42 6.41 -0.70 24.56
CA ASP A 42 5.81 0.26 25.51
C ASP A 42 6.29 1.70 25.28
N ASN A 43 7.39 1.88 24.54
CA ASN A 43 8.02 3.16 24.33
C ASN A 43 7.54 3.85 23.04
N MET A 44 6.65 4.83 23.20
CA MET A 44 6.27 5.74 22.12
C MET A 44 7.47 6.57 21.66
N LYS A 45 7.59 6.76 20.35
CA LYS A 45 8.62 7.62 19.72
C LYS A 45 7.98 8.71 18.88
N GLY A 46 8.76 9.77 18.64
CA GLY A 46 8.37 10.90 17.79
C GLY A 46 8.27 10.54 16.30
N GLY A 47 7.78 11.46 15.52
CA GLY A 47 7.30 11.38 14.16
C GLY A 47 7.92 10.36 13.19
N ARG A 48 7.03 9.67 12.43
CA ARG A 48 7.43 8.75 11.36
C ARG A 48 6.40 8.76 10.23
N ASN A 49 6.86 8.80 8.98
CA ASN A 49 6.00 8.76 7.78
C ASN A 49 4.89 9.84 7.77
N GLY A 50 5.17 11.02 8.32
CA GLY A 50 4.20 12.11 8.41
C GLY A 50 3.23 12.00 9.61
N TYR A 51 3.35 10.97 10.44
CA TYR A 51 2.60 10.83 11.69
C TYR A 51 3.37 11.42 12.87
N LYS A 52 2.65 11.87 13.91
CA LYS A 52 3.24 12.50 15.10
C LYS A 52 3.93 11.51 16.02
N ASN A 53 3.36 10.31 16.15
CA ASN A 53 3.82 9.28 17.08
C ASN A 53 3.94 7.94 16.38
N HIS A 54 4.86 7.09 16.84
CA HIS A 54 4.94 5.69 16.41
C HIS A 54 5.44 4.78 17.54
N TRP A 55 5.08 3.51 17.42
CA TRP A 55 5.54 2.41 18.28
C TRP A 55 6.16 1.32 17.43
N LYS A 56 7.12 0.60 17.98
CA LYS A 56 7.67 -0.57 17.34
C LYS A 56 6.75 -1.77 17.53
N ILE A 57 6.71 -2.62 16.52
CA ILE A 57 6.11 -3.95 16.58
C ILE A 57 7.24 -4.95 16.83
N LEU A 58 7.06 -5.80 17.82
CA LEU A 58 8.04 -6.75 18.30
C LEU A 58 7.55 -8.19 18.12
N VAL A 59 8.48 -9.09 17.80
CA VAL A 59 8.28 -10.53 17.86
C VAL A 59 9.27 -11.14 18.88
N LYS A 60 8.82 -12.13 19.62
CA LYS A 60 9.69 -12.87 20.54
C LYS A 60 10.45 -13.93 19.75
N THR A 61 11.76 -13.85 19.77
CA THR A 61 12.63 -14.86 19.12
C THR A 61 12.69 -16.14 19.94
N SER A 62 13.17 -17.22 19.32
CA SER A 62 13.42 -18.52 19.99
C SER A 62 14.41 -18.40 21.16
N THR A 63 15.31 -17.40 21.14
CA THR A 63 16.26 -17.09 22.22
C THR A 63 15.65 -16.29 23.37
N GLY A 64 14.36 -15.91 23.25
CA GLY A 64 13.65 -15.11 24.25
C GLY A 64 13.87 -13.60 24.14
N THR A 65 14.72 -13.13 23.22
CA THR A 65 14.90 -11.71 22.93
C THR A 65 13.76 -11.18 22.09
N ALA A 66 13.51 -9.87 22.14
CA ALA A 66 12.51 -9.21 21.28
C ALA A 66 13.20 -8.58 20.07
N GLU A 67 12.71 -8.90 18.87
CA GLU A 67 13.17 -8.30 17.62
C GLU A 67 12.13 -7.33 17.07
N THR A 68 12.57 -6.18 16.54
CA THR A 68 11.68 -5.21 15.89
C THR A 68 11.34 -5.69 14.48
N VAL A 69 10.07 -5.99 14.25
CA VAL A 69 9.56 -6.52 12.97
C VAL A 69 8.61 -5.55 12.25
N GLY A 70 8.43 -4.35 12.79
CA GLY A 70 7.58 -3.35 12.19
C GLY A 70 7.38 -2.14 13.07
N PHE A 71 6.43 -1.33 12.67
CA PHE A 71 5.94 -0.20 13.48
C PHE A 71 4.50 0.12 13.10
N PHE A 72 3.81 0.76 14.02
CA PHE A 72 2.58 1.47 13.71
C PHE A 72 2.70 2.94 14.13
N ALA A 73 2.02 3.81 13.42
CA ALA A 73 2.10 5.25 13.60
C ALA A 73 0.71 5.88 13.59
N PHE A 74 0.54 6.90 14.42
CA PHE A 74 -0.72 7.59 14.65
C PHE A 74 -0.51 9.09 14.89
N GLY A 75 -1.60 9.86 14.66
CA GLY A 75 -1.63 11.32 14.88
C GLY A 75 -1.16 12.10 13.65
N GLY A 76 -2.10 12.66 12.92
CA GLY A 76 -1.90 13.35 11.64
C GLY A 76 -2.40 12.51 10.45
N ASN A 77 -2.00 12.88 9.23
CA ASN A 77 -2.37 12.18 7.99
C ASN A 77 -3.87 11.84 7.89
N ASN A 78 -4.74 12.86 8.04
CA ASN A 78 -6.19 12.72 7.96
C ASN A 78 -6.79 11.73 8.97
N ASP A 79 -6.25 11.71 10.18
CA ASP A 79 -6.71 10.85 11.27
C ASP A 79 -6.72 9.36 10.89
N THR A 80 -5.59 8.89 10.37
CA THR A 80 -5.37 7.49 10.02
C THR A 80 -4.30 6.86 10.91
N ILE A 81 -4.25 5.53 10.87
CA ILE A 81 -3.22 4.69 11.46
C ILE A 81 -2.44 4.04 10.33
N CYS A 82 -1.13 4.10 10.37
CA CYS A 82 -0.25 3.40 9.45
C CYS A 82 0.42 2.22 10.17
N ILE A 83 0.24 1.02 9.68
CA ILE A 83 0.87 -0.19 10.21
C ILE A 83 1.82 -0.71 9.13
N THR A 84 3.09 -0.89 9.49
CA THR A 84 4.13 -1.41 8.60
C THR A 84 4.72 -2.69 9.19
N LEU A 85 4.71 -3.76 8.43
CA LEU A 85 5.30 -5.06 8.72
C LEU A 85 6.49 -5.28 7.78
N THR A 86 7.64 -5.62 8.34
CA THR A 86 8.87 -5.92 7.58
C THR A 86 8.86 -7.36 7.07
N GLY A 87 9.88 -7.72 6.27
CA GLY A 87 10.04 -9.09 5.77
C GLY A 87 10.02 -10.15 6.87
N THR A 88 10.68 -9.90 7.99
CA THR A 88 10.68 -10.80 9.16
C THR A 88 9.26 -10.99 9.69
N ALA A 89 8.46 -9.91 9.82
CA ALA A 89 7.07 -10.04 10.23
C ALA A 89 6.26 -10.84 9.22
N CYS A 90 6.41 -10.53 7.93
CA CYS A 90 5.68 -11.20 6.85
C CYS A 90 5.97 -12.71 6.78
N GLN A 91 7.18 -13.13 7.14
CA GLN A 91 7.55 -14.55 7.22
C GLN A 91 6.93 -15.28 8.42
N CYS A 92 6.59 -14.56 9.49
CA CYS A 92 5.93 -15.13 10.67
C CYS A 92 4.42 -15.26 10.50
N ILE A 93 3.83 -14.68 9.46
CA ILE A 93 2.39 -14.67 9.21
C ILE A 93 2.04 -15.81 8.25
N ASP A 94 1.15 -16.68 8.69
CA ASP A 94 0.59 -17.77 7.87
C ASP A 94 -0.61 -17.30 7.02
N SER A 95 -1.22 -18.22 6.30
CA SER A 95 -2.38 -17.94 5.45
C SER A 95 -3.60 -17.44 6.23
N GLU A 96 -3.81 -17.93 7.46
CA GLU A 96 -4.91 -17.49 8.31
C GLU A 96 -4.66 -16.05 8.80
N GLY A 97 -3.42 -15.73 9.14
CA GLY A 97 -2.99 -14.39 9.50
C GLY A 97 -3.16 -13.39 8.36
N TYR A 98 -2.85 -13.75 7.12
CA TYR A 98 -3.11 -12.89 5.97
C TYR A 98 -4.61 -12.70 5.70
N THR A 99 -5.42 -13.73 5.85
CA THR A 99 -6.89 -13.62 5.79
C THR A 99 -7.42 -12.72 6.90
N PHE A 100 -6.90 -12.84 8.12
CA PHE A 100 -7.23 -11.94 9.22
C PHE A 100 -6.90 -10.48 8.89
N ILE A 101 -5.70 -10.19 8.39
CA ILE A 101 -5.29 -8.83 7.97
C ILE A 101 -6.23 -8.29 6.90
N LYS A 102 -6.58 -9.10 5.90
CA LYS A 102 -7.53 -8.71 4.85
C LYS A 102 -8.87 -8.28 5.44
N ASN A 103 -9.46 -9.11 6.29
CA ASN A 103 -10.75 -8.83 6.92
C ASN A 103 -10.68 -7.57 7.80
N PHE A 104 -9.64 -7.43 8.60
CA PHE A 104 -9.40 -6.25 9.43
C PHE A 104 -9.35 -4.94 8.61
N ILE A 105 -8.63 -4.94 7.48
CA ILE A 105 -8.56 -3.75 6.62
C ILE A 105 -9.93 -3.46 6.00
N GLN A 106 -10.66 -4.48 5.56
CA GLN A 106 -11.98 -4.34 4.94
C GLN A 106 -13.02 -3.80 5.91
N GLU A 107 -13.08 -4.34 7.12
CA GLU A 107 -14.03 -3.92 8.17
C GLU A 107 -13.83 -2.46 8.58
N LEU A 108 -12.57 -2.01 8.63
CA LEU A 108 -12.23 -0.63 8.96
C LEU A 108 -12.23 0.33 7.77
N GLY A 109 -12.57 -0.12 6.56
CA GLY A 109 -12.51 0.71 5.36
C GLY A 109 -11.10 1.21 5.05
N GLY A 110 -10.08 0.44 5.44
CA GLY A 110 -8.67 0.76 5.23
C GLY A 110 -8.18 0.41 3.83
N LYS A 111 -6.87 0.51 3.62
CA LYS A 111 -6.22 0.19 2.35
C LYS A 111 -4.82 -0.38 2.56
N ILE A 112 -4.38 -1.19 1.61
CA ILE A 112 -2.96 -1.52 1.46
C ILE A 112 -2.30 -0.34 0.75
N SER A 113 -1.27 0.24 1.35
CA SER A 113 -0.51 1.34 0.73
C SER A 113 0.77 0.86 0.04
N ARG A 114 1.34 -0.27 0.50
CA ARG A 114 2.48 -0.94 -0.10
C ARG A 114 2.44 -2.44 0.20
N ILE A 115 2.83 -3.23 -0.79
CA ILE A 115 3.14 -4.64 -0.61
C ILE A 115 4.33 -5.01 -1.50
N ASP A 116 5.27 -5.80 -0.95
CA ASP A 116 6.41 -6.34 -1.69
C ASP A 116 6.21 -7.86 -1.82
N LEU A 117 6.04 -8.32 -3.04
CA LEU A 117 5.91 -9.73 -3.39
C LEU A 117 7.28 -10.26 -3.81
N THR A 118 7.67 -11.42 -3.31
CA THR A 118 9.00 -11.98 -3.56
C THR A 118 8.95 -13.43 -4.01
N HIS A 119 9.97 -13.80 -4.79
CA HIS A 119 10.29 -15.19 -5.14
C HIS A 119 11.81 -15.39 -5.04
N ASP A 120 12.20 -16.47 -4.39
CA ASP A 120 13.60 -16.85 -4.20
C ASP A 120 14.01 -17.96 -5.17
N CYS A 121 14.92 -17.64 -6.08
CA CYS A 121 15.60 -18.58 -6.97
C CYS A 121 16.86 -19.05 -6.25
N LEU A 122 16.78 -20.19 -5.55
CA LEU A 122 17.83 -20.64 -4.63
C LEU A 122 18.99 -21.33 -5.33
N ASP A 123 18.69 -22.07 -6.42
CA ASP A 123 19.64 -22.96 -7.09
C ASP A 123 20.17 -22.38 -8.43
N GLY A 124 19.90 -21.10 -8.68
CA GLY A 124 20.35 -20.41 -9.90
C GLY A 124 19.43 -20.62 -11.10
N GLU A 125 18.13 -20.89 -10.87
CA GLU A 125 17.09 -20.99 -11.89
C GLU A 125 16.98 -19.69 -12.70
N VAL A 126 17.25 -18.57 -12.04
CA VAL A 126 17.35 -17.24 -12.65
C VAL A 126 18.59 -16.56 -12.10
N ASP A 127 19.42 -16.01 -12.99
CA ASP A 127 20.53 -15.13 -12.66
C ASP A 127 20.23 -13.69 -13.09
N ILE A 128 21.09 -12.74 -12.70
CA ILE A 128 20.92 -11.33 -13.01
C ILE A 128 21.05 -11.05 -14.53
N ASN A 129 21.86 -11.82 -15.26
CA ASN A 129 21.98 -11.69 -16.70
C ASN A 129 20.68 -12.13 -17.40
N GLN A 130 20.04 -13.17 -16.91
CA GLN A 130 18.73 -13.60 -17.40
C GLN A 130 17.69 -12.50 -17.23
N VAL A 131 17.67 -11.80 -16.09
CA VAL A 131 16.76 -10.68 -15.84
C VAL A 131 17.04 -9.52 -16.80
N ARG A 132 18.31 -9.24 -17.07
CA ARG A 132 18.72 -8.26 -18.08
C ARG A 132 18.23 -8.64 -19.48
N ASN A 133 18.38 -9.91 -19.87
CA ASN A 133 17.87 -10.44 -21.14
C ASN A 133 16.35 -10.29 -21.24
N TRP A 134 15.60 -10.53 -20.17
CA TRP A 134 14.16 -10.27 -20.13
C TRP A 134 13.80 -8.80 -20.40
N TYR A 135 14.58 -7.89 -19.83
CA TYR A 135 14.37 -6.47 -20.07
C TYR A 135 14.66 -6.09 -21.54
N GLU A 136 15.80 -6.52 -22.08
CA GLU A 136 16.20 -6.27 -23.47
C GLU A 136 15.21 -6.88 -24.47
N SER A 137 14.60 -8.02 -24.14
CA SER A 137 13.54 -8.68 -24.92
C SER A 137 12.15 -8.03 -24.76
N GLY A 138 12.01 -7.02 -23.90
CA GLY A 138 10.77 -6.26 -23.72
C GLY A 138 9.74 -6.90 -22.81
N LEU A 139 10.07 -7.97 -22.08
CA LEU A 139 9.15 -8.72 -21.21
C LEU A 139 8.70 -7.95 -19.95
N PHE A 140 9.26 -6.77 -19.71
CA PHE A 140 8.83 -5.86 -18.66
C PHE A 140 7.85 -4.77 -19.15
N ARG A 141 7.44 -4.79 -20.41
CA ARG A 141 6.44 -3.85 -20.91
C ARG A 141 5.07 -4.18 -20.34
N SER A 142 4.25 -3.16 -20.08
CA SER A 142 2.87 -3.36 -19.61
C SER A 142 1.92 -3.87 -20.71
N ASN A 143 2.30 -3.63 -21.98
CA ASN A 143 1.61 -4.14 -23.17
C ASN A 143 2.56 -4.01 -24.38
N ALA A 144 2.20 -4.63 -25.50
CA ALA A 144 3.04 -4.65 -26.72
C ALA A 144 3.38 -3.25 -27.29
N ARG A 145 2.58 -2.24 -27.03
CA ARG A 145 2.77 -0.85 -27.45
C ARG A 145 3.25 0.07 -26.30
N GLY A 146 3.41 -0.48 -25.10
CA GLY A 146 3.84 0.26 -23.90
C GLY A 146 5.28 0.78 -24.04
N LYS A 147 5.55 1.93 -23.39
CA LYS A 147 6.91 2.40 -23.23
C LYS A 147 7.70 1.39 -22.39
N TYR A 148 8.98 1.26 -22.69
CA TYR A 148 9.91 0.56 -21.81
C TYR A 148 9.91 1.26 -20.43
N PRO A 149 9.73 0.52 -19.34
CA PRO A 149 9.97 1.09 -18.02
C PRO A 149 11.46 1.45 -17.91
N ASN A 150 11.78 2.46 -17.11
CA ASN A 150 13.18 2.76 -16.82
C ASN A 150 13.82 1.55 -16.13
N ALA A 151 15.10 1.29 -16.43
CA ALA A 151 15.87 0.27 -15.75
C ALA A 151 17.21 0.81 -15.28
N GLN A 152 17.74 0.20 -14.23
CA GLN A 152 19.06 0.49 -13.70
C GLN A 152 19.74 -0.82 -13.31
N PHE A 153 20.99 -0.97 -13.70
CA PHE A 153 21.83 -2.08 -13.28
C PHE A 153 22.93 -1.55 -12.35
N ILE A 154 23.04 -2.16 -11.19
CA ILE A 154 24.15 -1.93 -10.25
C ILE A 154 25.03 -3.16 -10.30
N ASP A 155 26.22 -2.98 -10.82
CA ASP A 155 27.26 -4.00 -10.89
C ASP A 155 28.19 -3.87 -9.68
N ASP A 156 28.54 -4.98 -9.06
CA ASP A 156 29.45 -5.02 -7.92
C ASP A 156 30.95 -5.00 -8.33
N LEU A 157 31.21 -5.03 -9.63
CA LEU A 157 32.55 -5.01 -10.22
C LEU A 157 33.48 -6.08 -9.63
N GLY A 158 32.93 -7.23 -9.25
CA GLY A 158 33.69 -8.34 -8.66
C GLY A 158 33.99 -8.18 -7.18
N SER A 159 33.38 -7.22 -6.47
CA SER A 159 33.57 -7.02 -5.03
C SER A 159 32.94 -8.12 -4.18
N GLY A 160 32.11 -8.99 -4.75
CA GLY A 160 31.40 -10.07 -4.06
C GLY A 160 30.17 -9.59 -3.25
N LYS A 161 29.79 -8.32 -3.39
CA LYS A 161 28.60 -7.75 -2.73
C LYS A 161 27.28 -8.07 -3.43
N GLY A 162 27.37 -8.51 -4.68
CA GLY A 162 26.26 -8.88 -5.51
C GLY A 162 25.71 -7.74 -6.39
N CYS A 163 25.18 -8.13 -7.54
CA CYS A 163 24.56 -7.25 -8.51
C CYS A 163 23.08 -7.07 -8.25
N THR A 164 22.52 -5.95 -8.70
CA THR A 164 21.08 -5.67 -8.62
C THR A 164 20.58 -5.07 -9.91
N PHE A 165 19.45 -5.56 -10.40
CA PHE A 165 18.75 -5.03 -11.57
C PHE A 165 17.39 -4.46 -11.16
N TYR A 166 17.15 -3.20 -11.46
CA TYR A 166 15.92 -2.48 -11.15
C TYR A 166 15.11 -2.20 -12.41
N VAL A 167 13.77 -2.29 -12.32
CA VAL A 167 12.85 -1.94 -13.39
C VAL A 167 11.67 -1.15 -12.86
N GLY A 168 11.35 -0.02 -13.50
CA GLY A 168 10.26 0.87 -13.12
C GLY A 168 10.67 1.93 -12.11
N SER A 169 9.72 2.49 -11.41
CA SER A 169 9.95 3.47 -10.34
C SER A 169 8.83 3.42 -9.31
N ARG A 170 9.13 3.89 -8.10
CA ARG A 170 8.10 4.01 -7.03
C ARG A 170 6.98 4.98 -7.42
N GLU A 171 7.29 6.03 -8.18
CA GLU A 171 6.31 7.01 -8.66
C GLU A 171 5.28 6.38 -9.61
N SER A 172 5.68 5.36 -10.38
CA SER A 172 4.75 4.62 -11.25
C SER A 172 3.82 3.67 -10.49
N GLY A 173 4.09 3.44 -9.20
CA GLY A 173 3.34 2.51 -8.35
C GLY A 173 3.75 1.05 -8.52
N LYS A 174 4.77 0.76 -9.33
CA LYS A 174 5.28 -0.59 -9.59
C LYS A 174 6.80 -0.52 -9.79
N TYR A 175 7.52 -1.19 -8.91
CA TYR A 175 8.97 -1.18 -8.91
C TYR A 175 9.49 -2.60 -8.70
N PHE A 176 10.16 -3.13 -9.71
CA PHE A 176 10.74 -4.46 -9.67
C PHE A 176 12.24 -4.38 -9.39
N ARG A 177 12.73 -5.33 -8.63
CA ARG A 177 14.16 -5.54 -8.40
C ARG A 177 14.49 -7.03 -8.40
N ALA A 178 15.61 -7.37 -9.02
CA ALA A 178 16.24 -8.67 -8.90
C ALA A 178 17.64 -8.46 -8.35
N TYR A 179 18.04 -9.24 -7.35
CA TYR A 179 19.34 -9.09 -6.72
C TYR A 179 19.90 -10.40 -6.18
N GLU A 180 21.24 -10.49 -6.17
CA GLU A 180 21.97 -11.66 -5.67
C GLU A 180 21.91 -11.69 -4.13
N LYS A 181 20.81 -12.28 -3.61
CA LYS A 181 20.48 -12.29 -2.17
C LYS A 181 21.51 -13.00 -1.34
N GLY A 182 22.05 -14.11 -1.81
CA GLY A 182 23.06 -14.86 -1.06
C GLY A 182 24.36 -14.06 -0.90
N LYS A 183 24.82 -13.35 -1.95
CA LYS A 183 25.99 -12.47 -1.86
C LYS A 183 25.73 -11.28 -0.93
N GLN A 184 24.51 -10.70 -0.96
CA GLN A 184 24.13 -9.65 -0.01
C GLN A 184 24.24 -10.12 1.45
N LEU A 185 24.00 -11.41 1.72
CA LEU A 185 24.11 -12.03 3.03
C LEU A 185 25.55 -12.46 3.39
N GLY A 186 26.52 -12.27 2.46
CA GLY A 186 27.94 -12.56 2.68
C GLY A 186 28.47 -13.88 2.07
N ASP A 187 27.61 -14.68 1.40
CA ASP A 187 28.02 -15.87 0.68
C ASP A 187 28.32 -15.53 -0.79
N VAL A 188 29.58 -15.25 -1.08
CA VAL A 188 30.06 -14.87 -2.43
C VAL A 188 29.85 -15.94 -3.50
N ASN A 189 29.69 -17.20 -3.12
CA ASN A 189 29.49 -18.34 -4.01
C ASN A 189 28.01 -18.69 -4.22
N SER A 190 27.11 -18.04 -3.50
CA SER A 190 25.70 -18.30 -3.56
C SER A 190 25.12 -17.97 -4.95
N LYS A 191 24.27 -18.86 -5.45
CA LYS A 191 23.47 -18.66 -6.66
C LYS A 191 22.09 -18.04 -6.37
N TRP A 192 21.79 -17.77 -5.10
CA TRP A 192 20.49 -17.27 -4.68
C TRP A 192 20.23 -15.87 -5.22
N VAL A 193 19.27 -15.77 -6.12
CA VAL A 193 18.71 -14.51 -6.63
C VAL A 193 17.30 -14.35 -6.08
N ARG A 194 16.97 -13.16 -5.56
CA ARG A 194 15.60 -12.79 -5.18
C ARG A 194 15.00 -11.88 -6.24
N LEU A 195 13.81 -12.25 -6.70
CA LEU A 195 12.94 -11.43 -7.52
C LEU A 195 11.92 -10.76 -6.60
N GLU A 196 11.79 -9.44 -6.68
CA GLU A 196 10.94 -8.67 -5.77
C GLU A 196 10.14 -7.64 -6.55
N LEU A 197 8.83 -7.63 -6.35
CA LEU A 197 7.90 -6.69 -6.95
C LEU A 197 7.26 -5.83 -5.86
N GLU A 198 7.71 -4.59 -5.75
CA GLU A 198 7.13 -3.56 -4.87
C GLU A 198 5.93 -2.92 -5.57
N ILE A 199 4.77 -2.96 -4.94
CA ILE A 199 3.53 -2.37 -5.42
C ILE A 199 3.09 -1.29 -4.43
N LEU A 200 2.86 -0.09 -4.96
CA LEU A 200 2.47 1.10 -4.20
C LEU A 200 1.09 1.60 -4.64
N ALA A 201 0.26 1.97 -3.69
CA ALA A 201 -1.07 2.52 -3.93
C ALA A 201 -1.05 4.02 -4.31
N ASN A 202 -0.12 4.46 -5.18
CA ASN A 202 0.04 5.88 -5.53
C ASN A 202 -1.17 6.42 -6.30
N LYS A 203 -1.52 5.76 -7.42
CA LYS A 203 -2.62 6.16 -8.31
C LYS A 203 -3.69 5.06 -8.45
N ARG A 204 -3.51 3.91 -7.80
CA ARG A 204 -4.34 2.72 -7.93
C ARG A 204 -4.55 2.09 -6.57
N GLY A 205 -5.74 1.60 -6.28
CA GLY A 205 -5.95 0.76 -5.12
C GLY A 205 -5.22 -0.59 -5.30
N ILE A 206 -4.64 -1.09 -4.24
CA ILE A 206 -4.13 -2.47 -4.21
C ILE A 206 -5.30 -3.33 -3.72
N PRO A 207 -5.74 -4.34 -4.51
CA PRO A 207 -6.86 -5.19 -4.10
C PRO A 207 -6.48 -6.02 -2.87
N TYR A 208 -7.44 -6.24 -1.98
CA TYR A 208 -7.19 -6.97 -0.72
C TYR A 208 -6.85 -8.45 -0.95
N GLU A 209 -7.36 -9.03 -2.04
CA GLU A 209 -7.11 -10.43 -2.43
C GLU A 209 -5.64 -10.73 -2.68
N ILE A 210 -4.81 -9.71 -2.89
CA ILE A 210 -3.36 -9.86 -3.04
C ILE A 210 -2.72 -10.50 -1.80
N LEU A 211 -3.32 -10.32 -0.61
CA LEU A 211 -2.83 -10.89 0.64
C LEU A 211 -2.96 -12.43 0.65
N GLU A 212 -3.96 -12.98 -0.05
CA GLU A 212 -4.21 -14.42 -0.13
C GLU A 212 -3.63 -15.05 -1.40
N LYS A 213 -3.39 -14.23 -2.45
CA LYS A 213 -2.98 -14.68 -3.78
C LYS A 213 -1.64 -14.10 -4.21
N GLN A 214 -0.69 -14.01 -3.28
CA GLN A 214 0.59 -13.33 -3.48
C GLN A 214 1.36 -13.86 -4.71
N SER A 215 1.42 -15.18 -4.86
CA SER A 215 2.13 -15.83 -5.98
C SER A 215 1.49 -15.52 -7.34
N GLU A 216 0.15 -15.52 -7.42
CA GLU A 216 -0.59 -15.19 -8.63
C GLU A 216 -0.34 -13.73 -9.05
N TYR A 217 -0.36 -12.81 -8.08
CA TYR A 217 -0.10 -11.39 -8.33
C TYR A 217 1.35 -11.12 -8.72
N LEU A 218 2.32 -11.86 -8.15
CA LEU A 218 3.71 -11.78 -8.56
C LEU A 218 3.87 -12.28 -10.00
N ALA A 219 3.36 -13.47 -10.31
CA ALA A 219 3.40 -14.05 -11.65
C ALA A 219 2.71 -13.18 -12.70
N GLY A 220 1.58 -12.57 -12.35
CA GLY A 220 0.87 -11.60 -13.18
C GLY A 220 1.53 -10.22 -13.26
N GLY A 221 2.60 -9.98 -12.51
CA GLY A 221 3.29 -8.71 -12.43
C GLY A 221 3.92 -8.26 -13.75
N TYR A 222 4.67 -9.14 -14.38
CA TYR A 222 5.29 -8.96 -15.68
C TYR A 222 5.28 -10.27 -16.47
N GLU A 223 5.38 -10.19 -17.79
CA GLU A 223 5.38 -11.36 -18.66
C GLU A 223 6.52 -12.35 -18.32
N CYS A 224 7.71 -11.82 -17.99
CA CYS A 224 8.86 -12.64 -17.58
C CYS A 224 8.65 -13.41 -16.27
N LEU A 225 7.67 -13.06 -15.46
CA LEU A 225 7.36 -13.74 -14.20
C LEU A 225 6.22 -14.79 -14.33
N SER A 226 5.62 -14.90 -15.52
CA SER A 226 4.44 -15.75 -15.76
C SER A 226 4.68 -17.24 -15.48
N TYR A 227 5.92 -17.69 -15.52
CA TYR A 227 6.30 -19.08 -15.21
C TYR A 227 6.17 -19.41 -13.71
N LEU A 228 6.04 -18.41 -12.84
CA LEU A 228 5.97 -18.62 -11.39
C LEU A 228 4.60 -19.16 -10.94
N ASN A 229 3.57 -19.01 -11.77
CA ASN A 229 2.25 -19.56 -11.48
C ASN A 229 1.48 -19.88 -12.78
N ILE A 230 0.63 -20.92 -12.74
CA ILE A 230 -0.22 -21.33 -13.85
C ILE A 230 -1.40 -20.37 -14.01
N GLU A 231 -1.96 -19.89 -12.89
CA GLU A 231 -3.05 -18.92 -12.86
C GLU A 231 -2.54 -17.51 -12.59
N GLN A 232 -2.59 -16.65 -13.60
CA GLN A 232 -2.12 -15.27 -13.49
C GLN A 232 -3.26 -14.36 -13.05
N SER A 233 -3.15 -13.76 -11.87
CA SER A 233 -3.97 -12.61 -11.46
C SER A 233 -3.28 -11.32 -11.88
N LYS A 234 -3.74 -10.72 -12.98
CA LYS A 234 -3.31 -9.35 -13.31
C LYS A 234 -3.99 -8.39 -12.35
N ILE A 235 -3.20 -7.56 -11.66
CA ILE A 235 -3.76 -6.40 -11.00
C ILE A 235 -4.40 -5.56 -12.11
N ALA A 236 -5.75 -5.60 -12.17
CA ALA A 236 -6.47 -4.80 -13.13
C ALA A 236 -5.98 -3.36 -12.99
N THR A 237 -5.36 -2.86 -14.05
CA THR A 237 -4.90 -1.47 -14.12
C THR A 237 -6.09 -0.54 -14.37
N GLN A 238 -7.22 -0.80 -13.71
CA GLN A 238 -8.21 0.23 -13.60
C GLN A 238 -7.47 1.38 -12.89
N GLN A 239 -7.13 2.41 -13.70
CA GLN A 239 -7.02 3.71 -13.09
C GLN A 239 -8.24 3.75 -12.17
N LYS A 240 -8.02 3.94 -10.89
CA LYS A 240 -9.05 4.48 -10.04
C LYS A 240 -9.44 5.76 -10.78
N THR A 241 -10.46 5.67 -11.64
CA THR A 241 -11.31 6.82 -11.83
C THR A 241 -11.65 7.10 -10.39
N GLU A 242 -11.00 8.10 -9.81
CA GLU A 242 -11.36 8.53 -8.49
C GLU A 242 -12.85 8.74 -8.61
N GLN A 243 -13.59 7.73 -8.13
CA GLN A 243 -15.01 7.89 -7.89
C GLN A 243 -14.98 8.92 -6.78
N ILE A 244 -14.93 10.19 -7.22
CA ILE A 244 -14.95 11.32 -6.32
C ILE A 244 -16.27 11.12 -5.60
N CYS A 245 -16.17 10.53 -4.40
CA CYS A 245 -17.34 10.27 -3.59
C CYS A 245 -18.10 11.58 -3.47
N TYR A 246 -19.40 11.57 -3.68
CA TYR A 246 -20.26 12.74 -3.51
C TYR A 246 -19.93 13.49 -2.21
N ASP A 247 -19.74 12.74 -1.13
CA ASP A 247 -19.39 13.29 0.19
C ASP A 247 -18.03 14.03 0.18
N HIS A 248 -17.06 13.56 -0.63
CA HIS A 248 -15.78 14.27 -0.76
C HIS A 248 -15.92 15.58 -1.54
N LEU A 249 -16.73 15.59 -2.60
CA LEU A 249 -17.03 16.80 -3.37
C LEU A 249 -17.83 17.81 -2.52
N GLU A 250 -18.82 17.33 -1.76
CA GLU A 250 -19.58 18.15 -0.83
C GLU A 250 -18.65 18.79 0.21
N GLN A 251 -17.75 18.00 0.79
CA GLN A 251 -16.78 18.50 1.77
C GLN A 251 -15.78 19.48 1.16
N TYR A 252 -15.30 19.19 -0.05
CA TYR A 252 -14.42 20.08 -0.81
C TYR A 252 -15.13 21.42 -1.13
N ALA A 253 -16.35 21.37 -1.64
CA ALA A 253 -17.16 22.54 -1.95
C ALA A 253 -17.39 23.39 -0.68
N LYS A 254 -17.71 22.74 0.44
CA LYS A 254 -17.87 23.41 1.74
C LYS A 254 -16.59 24.10 2.22
N GLN A 255 -15.46 23.44 2.10
CA GLN A 255 -14.17 24.02 2.51
C GLN A 255 -13.71 25.15 1.60
N SER A 256 -13.88 25.01 0.28
CA SER A 256 -13.36 25.95 -0.70
C SER A 256 -14.31 27.15 -0.92
N TYR A 257 -15.61 26.92 -0.86
CA TYR A 257 -16.62 27.92 -1.25
C TYR A 257 -17.64 28.24 -0.15
N GLY A 258 -17.65 27.51 0.97
CA GLY A 258 -18.66 27.69 2.01
C GLY A 258 -18.76 29.12 2.53
N ARG A 259 -17.62 29.80 2.74
CA ARG A 259 -17.60 31.21 3.15
C ARG A 259 -18.15 32.14 2.09
N PHE A 260 -17.91 31.89 0.82
CA PHE A 260 -18.45 32.66 -0.28
C PHE A 260 -19.96 32.43 -0.44
N ILE A 261 -20.43 31.21 -0.26
CA ILE A 261 -21.87 30.88 -0.25
C ILE A 261 -22.57 31.65 0.89
N GLU A 262 -21.96 31.77 2.08
CA GLU A 262 -22.50 32.53 3.18
C GLU A 262 -22.63 34.04 2.85
N VAL A 263 -21.59 34.59 2.22
CA VAL A 263 -21.66 35.99 1.72
C VAL A 263 -22.77 36.18 0.68
N MET A 264 -22.95 35.20 -0.21
CA MET A 264 -24.04 35.24 -1.18
C MET A 264 -25.41 35.15 -0.50
N LEU A 265 -25.58 34.28 0.49
CA LEU A 265 -26.83 34.22 1.27
C LEU A 265 -27.15 35.55 1.92
N MET A 266 -26.18 36.21 2.54
CA MET A 266 -26.37 37.57 3.11
C MET A 266 -26.75 38.58 2.04
N ALA A 267 -26.07 38.58 0.89
CA ALA A 267 -26.33 39.54 -0.21
C ALA A 267 -27.71 39.34 -0.85
N TRP A 268 -28.27 38.10 -0.80
CA TRP A 268 -29.56 37.77 -1.41
C TRP A 268 -30.65 37.49 -0.39
N GLY A 269 -30.59 38.19 0.76
CA GLY A 269 -31.63 38.18 1.78
C GLY A 269 -31.89 36.81 2.43
N GLY A 270 -30.90 35.92 2.45
CA GLY A 270 -31.00 34.58 3.04
C GLY A 270 -31.75 33.55 2.17
N CYS A 271 -31.98 33.82 0.87
CA CYS A 271 -32.70 32.92 -0.03
C CYS A 271 -31.74 31.92 -0.68
N PRO A 272 -31.75 30.62 -0.27
CA PRO A 272 -30.86 29.60 -0.83
C PRO A 272 -31.11 29.32 -2.32
N GLU A 273 -32.37 29.40 -2.77
CA GLU A 273 -32.78 29.12 -4.14
C GLU A 273 -32.09 30.05 -5.12
N LEU A 274 -32.04 31.37 -4.81
CA LEU A 274 -31.35 32.38 -5.63
C LEU A 274 -29.84 32.16 -5.69
N VAL A 275 -29.24 31.69 -4.59
CA VAL A 275 -27.82 31.35 -4.54
C VAL A 275 -27.53 30.12 -5.39
N VAL A 276 -28.34 29.06 -5.28
CA VAL A 276 -28.20 27.84 -6.07
C VAL A 276 -28.37 28.13 -7.57
N GLU A 277 -29.39 28.92 -7.97
CA GLU A 277 -29.62 29.29 -9.36
C GLU A 277 -28.41 30.02 -9.98
N ARG A 278 -27.72 30.88 -9.20
CA ARG A 278 -26.53 31.60 -9.64
C ARG A 278 -25.26 30.75 -9.70
N LEU A 279 -25.17 29.71 -8.87
CA LEU A 279 -24.01 28.78 -8.84
C LEU A 279 -24.21 27.61 -9.82
N ARG A 280 -25.43 27.36 -10.24
CA ARG A 280 -25.74 26.29 -11.19
C ARG A 280 -25.14 26.56 -12.56
N ARG A 281 -24.58 25.55 -13.17
CA ARG A 281 -24.11 25.55 -14.56
C ARG A 281 -24.92 24.55 -15.34
N ASP A 282 -25.32 24.95 -16.56
CA ASP A 282 -26.11 24.09 -17.49
C ASP A 282 -25.20 23.25 -18.39
N ASP A 283 -23.90 23.14 -18.08
CA ASP A 283 -22.96 22.29 -18.80
C ASP A 283 -23.27 20.81 -18.58
N ALA A 284 -22.86 19.97 -19.53
CA ALA A 284 -22.98 18.52 -19.41
C ALA A 284 -22.23 18.05 -18.14
N LEU A 285 -22.87 17.22 -17.33
CA LEU A 285 -22.27 16.64 -16.14
C LEU A 285 -21.06 15.79 -16.55
N PRO A 286 -19.92 15.91 -15.83
CA PRO A 286 -18.79 15.02 -16.06
C PRO A 286 -19.23 13.56 -15.95
N ALA A 287 -18.81 12.70 -16.88
CA ALA A 287 -19.21 11.29 -16.91
C ALA A 287 -18.98 10.55 -15.56
N ARG A 288 -18.00 11.00 -14.78
CA ARG A 288 -17.69 10.52 -13.42
C ARG A 288 -18.69 10.91 -12.33
N LEU A 289 -19.63 11.83 -12.62
CA LEU A 289 -20.65 12.35 -11.69
C LEU A 289 -22.07 11.95 -12.12
N ILE A 290 -22.23 10.93 -12.96
CA ILE A 290 -23.54 10.49 -13.45
C ILE A 290 -24.37 9.92 -12.28
N PRO A 291 -25.65 10.29 -12.16
CA PRO A 291 -26.51 9.99 -10.99
C PRO A 291 -26.64 8.52 -10.57
N ALA A 292 -26.35 7.55 -11.46
CA ALA A 292 -26.38 6.12 -11.11
C ALA A 292 -25.41 5.73 -9.99
N SER A 293 -24.41 6.57 -9.71
CA SER A 293 -23.41 6.37 -8.64
C SER A 293 -23.61 7.29 -7.43
N ILE A 294 -24.61 8.18 -7.47
CA ILE A 294 -24.89 9.12 -6.38
C ILE A 294 -26.08 8.57 -5.58
N PRO A 295 -25.90 8.18 -4.30
CA PRO A 295 -27.02 7.78 -3.46
C PRO A 295 -27.96 8.96 -3.27
N VAL A 296 -29.21 8.85 -3.74
CA VAL A 296 -30.25 9.83 -3.44
C VAL A 296 -30.54 9.69 -1.95
N LYS A 297 -30.07 10.65 -1.15
CA LYS A 297 -30.47 10.75 0.27
C LYS A 297 -31.95 11.18 0.27
N GLN A 298 -32.85 10.30 0.70
CA GLN A 298 -34.23 10.60 1.03
C GLN A 298 -34.31 11.47 2.28
#